data_f45eb803c9e249a02ccf5507e39a8430
#
_entry.id   f45eb803c9e249a02ccf5507e39a8430
#
_cell.length_a   1.000
_cell.length_b   1.000
_cell.length_c   1.000
_cell.angle_alpha   90.00
_cell.angle_beta   90.00
_cell.angle_gamma   90.00
#
_symmetry.space_group_name_H-M   'P 1'
#
loop_
_entity.id
_entity.type
_entity.pdbx_description
1 polymer ?
#
loop_
_entity_poly.entity_id
_entity_poly.type
_entity_poly.pdbx_seq_one_letter_code
_entity_poly.pdbx_strand_id
1 'polypeptide(L)'
;MVESKAHDSDMVWMSGSYSVRDLLLKRAIVREGLSKLTETTVEFQSKNKAIKLEDIVGQTMNLHVQTEDQTDQKFSGLCISVENMGFRDGYGLYVAEVRPWFWLLTRTTDSRVFQELSAVDVIKQIFSENGFSDFRDRLSESYEARDYCLQYRETDYDFICRLMEEEGIYFYFDSTSDKNAAEKLVLCDGMSGHSPVNGKSQIEFHARDDRDRRREDHISEWAHEEVLTTGKVTLNDFDFLSPAADLKVKNAIPKGSHSHKDYEFYDYQGHYRKDTGLGNKRVRVQMEAEAIRHKRWRGAGSLRTLGTGYTFQLKNHPDKPANGEYLVVDAIHYLQVAGDYNEREKRTTSAAEQGEMRHDIKPRNMDFPEEIKGDAYASTFGAIEKHEQYRAPLTTKWPQVPGLQTAT
;
A
#
# COMPACT_ATOMS: atom_id res chain seq x y z
N MET A 1 -20.01 7.40 -14.72
CA MET A 1 -19.15 8.09 -13.75
C MET A 1 -19.39 9.59 -13.85
N VAL A 2 -19.49 10.28 -12.73
CA VAL A 2 -19.52 11.74 -12.68
C VAL A 2 -18.08 12.21 -12.56
N GLU A 3 -17.63 13.04 -13.49
CA GLU A 3 -16.31 13.66 -13.45
C GLU A 3 -16.45 15.10 -12.96
N SER A 4 -15.58 15.54 -12.07
CA SER A 4 -15.64 16.84 -11.41
C SER A 4 -14.27 17.52 -11.51
N LYS A 5 -14.02 18.18 -12.65
CA LYS A 5 -12.95 19.15 -12.82
C LYS A 5 -13.47 20.55 -12.54
N ALA A 6 -12.79 21.33 -11.74
CA ALA A 6 -13.10 22.75 -11.57
C ALA A 6 -12.70 23.56 -12.80
N HIS A 7 -11.55 23.21 -13.42
CA HIS A 7 -11.04 23.78 -14.67
C HIS A 7 -10.41 22.68 -15.53
N ASP A 8 -10.47 22.84 -16.86
CA ASP A 8 -9.83 21.90 -17.82
C ASP A 8 -8.30 21.81 -17.66
N SER A 9 -7.70 22.81 -17.03
CA SER A 9 -6.25 22.88 -16.74
C SER A 9 -5.85 22.21 -15.42
N ASP A 10 -6.79 21.67 -14.65
CA ASP A 10 -6.46 21.03 -13.37
C ASP A 10 -5.65 19.75 -13.61
N MET A 11 -4.48 19.69 -12.97
CA MET A 11 -3.60 18.54 -13.03
C MET A 11 -4.15 17.36 -12.20
N VAL A 12 -4.94 17.64 -11.17
CA VAL A 12 -5.54 16.65 -10.28
C VAL A 12 -7.05 16.88 -10.16
N TRP A 13 -7.85 15.82 -10.21
CA TRP A 13 -9.30 15.90 -10.08
C TRP A 13 -9.88 14.59 -9.55
N MET A 14 -11.17 14.58 -9.27
CA MET A 14 -11.89 13.40 -8.78
C MET A 14 -13.03 12.99 -9.70
N SER A 15 -13.36 11.69 -9.69
CA SER A 15 -14.55 11.12 -10.34
C SER A 15 -15.13 10.00 -9.47
N GLY A 16 -16.35 9.56 -9.77
CA GLY A 16 -16.93 8.46 -9.01
C GLY A 16 -18.25 7.95 -9.57
N SER A 17 -18.79 6.92 -8.93
CA SER A 17 -20.11 6.34 -9.22
C SER A 17 -21.25 6.99 -8.41
N TYR A 18 -20.94 7.94 -7.55
CA TYR A 18 -21.92 8.67 -6.75
C TYR A 18 -22.86 9.51 -7.63
N SER A 19 -24.09 9.70 -7.18
CA SER A 19 -25.13 10.49 -7.90
C SER A 19 -24.99 12.00 -7.71
N VAL A 20 -24.21 12.42 -6.72
CA VAL A 20 -23.99 13.82 -6.37
C VAL A 20 -23.10 14.50 -7.41
N ARG A 21 -23.55 15.65 -7.93
CA ARG A 21 -22.76 16.47 -8.85
C ARG A 21 -22.04 17.59 -8.11
N ASP A 22 -21.06 18.20 -8.80
CA ASP A 22 -20.33 19.37 -8.31
C ASP A 22 -19.51 19.13 -7.03
N LEU A 23 -18.96 17.91 -6.88
CA LEU A 23 -17.95 17.64 -5.88
C LEU A 23 -16.58 18.06 -6.43
N LEU A 24 -15.95 19.04 -5.83
CA LEU A 24 -14.68 19.61 -6.28
C LEU A 24 -13.57 19.14 -5.34
N LEU A 25 -12.57 18.45 -5.89
CA LEU A 25 -11.37 18.07 -5.13
C LEU A 25 -10.68 19.33 -4.60
N LYS A 26 -10.29 19.30 -3.35
CA LYS A 26 -9.42 20.32 -2.74
C LYS A 26 -8.02 19.77 -2.56
N ARG A 27 -7.90 18.67 -1.85
CA ARG A 27 -6.64 17.95 -1.66
C ARG A 27 -6.89 16.49 -1.29
N ALA A 28 -5.89 15.65 -1.50
CA ALA A 28 -5.96 14.26 -1.08
C ALA A 28 -4.58 13.72 -0.68
N ILE A 29 -4.57 12.72 0.17
CA ILE A 29 -3.39 11.93 0.52
C ILE A 29 -3.70 10.48 0.19
N VAL A 30 -2.84 9.85 -0.59
CA VAL A 30 -2.89 8.41 -0.87
C VAL A 30 -1.68 7.76 -0.25
N ARG A 31 -1.90 6.76 0.60
CA ARG A 31 -0.84 5.94 1.21
C ARG A 31 -0.98 4.52 0.71
N GLU A 32 0.05 4.01 0.07
CA GLU A 32 0.09 2.65 -0.46
C GLU A 32 1.35 1.92 -0.04
N GLY A 33 1.32 0.59 -0.09
CA GLY A 33 2.48 -0.22 0.26
C GLY A 33 2.29 -1.69 -0.11
N LEU A 34 3.40 -2.40 -0.31
CA LEU A 34 3.37 -3.85 -0.51
C LEU A 34 2.78 -4.52 0.73
N SER A 35 1.84 -5.43 0.54
CA SER A 35 1.06 -6.12 1.58
C SER A 35 0.31 -5.19 2.53
N LYS A 36 -0.08 -4.01 2.05
CA LYS A 36 -0.89 -3.05 2.80
C LYS A 36 -2.12 -2.64 2.00
N LEU A 37 -3.21 -2.39 2.70
CA LEU A 37 -4.37 -1.74 2.09
C LEU A 37 -4.02 -0.30 1.74
N THR A 38 -4.34 0.12 0.52
CA THR A 38 -4.25 1.53 0.14
C THR A 38 -5.21 2.35 1.00
N GLU A 39 -4.70 3.41 1.60
CA GLU A 39 -5.47 4.35 2.41
C GLU A 39 -5.51 5.70 1.72
N THR A 40 -6.69 6.12 1.33
CA THR A 40 -6.89 7.40 0.67
C THR A 40 -7.80 8.28 1.52
N THR A 41 -7.33 9.49 1.83
CA THR A 41 -8.13 10.53 2.48
C THR A 41 -8.31 11.68 1.51
N VAL A 42 -9.55 12.07 1.26
CA VAL A 42 -9.92 13.06 0.24
C VAL A 42 -10.67 14.21 0.90
N GLU A 43 -10.14 15.41 0.79
CA GLU A 43 -10.88 16.64 1.13
C GLU A 43 -11.47 17.23 -0.13
N PHE A 44 -12.78 17.45 -0.13
CA PHE A 44 -13.50 18.01 -1.25
C PHE A 44 -14.55 19.01 -0.77
N GLN A 45 -15.07 19.77 -1.70
CA GLN A 45 -16.07 20.79 -1.40
C GLN A 45 -17.18 20.80 -2.45
N SER A 46 -18.33 21.38 -2.10
CA SER A 46 -19.45 21.53 -3.03
C SER A 46 -20.27 22.77 -2.70
N LYS A 47 -20.80 23.40 -3.76
CA LYS A 47 -21.82 24.45 -3.63
C LYS A 47 -23.18 23.91 -3.24
N ASN A 48 -23.42 22.63 -3.48
CA ASN A 48 -24.63 21.96 -3.07
C ASN A 48 -24.62 21.70 -1.55
N LYS A 49 -25.44 22.41 -0.81
CA LYS A 49 -25.54 22.32 0.64
C LYS A 49 -26.44 21.17 1.12
N ALA A 50 -27.14 20.50 0.21
CA ALA A 50 -28.09 19.44 0.49
C ALA A 50 -27.54 18.03 0.18
N ILE A 51 -26.21 17.86 0.22
CA ILE A 51 -25.58 16.56 -0.01
C ILE A 51 -25.94 15.62 1.13
N LYS A 52 -26.50 14.47 0.77
CA LYS A 52 -26.67 13.37 1.69
C LYS A 52 -25.44 12.49 1.66
N LEU A 53 -24.83 12.26 2.81
CA LEU A 53 -23.61 11.46 2.93
C LEU A 53 -23.85 10.00 2.49
N GLU A 54 -25.06 9.48 2.68
CA GLU A 54 -25.48 8.15 2.22
C GLU A 54 -25.41 7.96 0.71
N ASP A 55 -25.48 9.02 -0.09
CA ASP A 55 -25.35 8.96 -1.56
C ASP A 55 -23.89 8.80 -2.02
N ILE A 56 -22.94 8.95 -1.10
CA ILE A 56 -21.50 8.88 -1.39
C ILE A 56 -20.87 7.64 -0.74
N VAL A 57 -21.27 7.32 0.50
CA VAL A 57 -20.76 6.12 1.20
C VAL A 57 -21.13 4.87 0.42
N GLY A 58 -20.18 3.95 0.24
CA GLY A 58 -20.37 2.73 -0.55
C GLY A 58 -20.21 2.91 -2.06
N GLN A 59 -19.96 4.14 -2.54
CA GLN A 59 -19.74 4.41 -3.96
C GLN A 59 -18.24 4.42 -4.30
N THR A 60 -17.93 4.13 -5.56
CA THR A 60 -16.54 4.24 -6.05
C THR A 60 -16.13 5.71 -6.12
N MET A 61 -14.95 6.02 -5.61
CA MET A 61 -14.29 7.31 -5.71
C MET A 61 -12.91 7.12 -6.32
N ASN A 62 -12.59 7.94 -7.32
CA ASN A 62 -11.33 7.92 -8.03
C ASN A 62 -10.66 9.29 -7.92
N LEU A 63 -9.36 9.28 -7.76
CA LEU A 63 -8.48 10.44 -7.89
C LEU A 63 -7.65 10.28 -9.16
N HIS A 64 -7.50 11.33 -9.90
CA HIS A 64 -6.74 11.37 -11.14
C HIS A 64 -5.60 12.37 -11.02
N VAL A 65 -4.46 12.01 -11.59
CA VAL A 65 -3.27 12.85 -11.72
C VAL A 65 -2.82 12.80 -13.17
N GLN A 66 -2.79 13.95 -13.84
CA GLN A 66 -2.30 14.05 -15.21
C GLN A 66 -0.78 13.87 -15.25
N THR A 67 -0.31 12.87 -16.00
CA THR A 67 1.11 12.59 -16.19
C THR A 67 1.76 13.45 -17.27
N GLU A 68 3.08 13.37 -17.44
CA GLU A 68 3.79 14.16 -18.47
C GLU A 68 3.34 13.83 -19.89
N ASP A 69 3.04 12.58 -20.18
CA ASP A 69 2.57 12.10 -21.48
C ASP A 69 1.07 12.34 -21.73
N GLN A 70 0.43 13.17 -20.91
CA GLN A 70 -0.99 13.50 -20.98
C GLN A 70 -1.89 12.27 -20.73
N THR A 71 -1.40 11.23 -20.12
CA THR A 71 -2.19 10.14 -19.59
C THR A 71 -2.58 10.43 -18.14
N ASP A 72 -3.44 9.62 -17.56
CA ASP A 72 -3.87 9.79 -16.17
C ASP A 72 -3.35 8.63 -15.31
N GLN A 73 -2.66 8.96 -14.23
CA GLN A 73 -2.55 8.08 -13.08
C GLN A 73 -3.86 8.12 -12.30
N LYS A 74 -4.37 6.97 -11.89
CA LYS A 74 -5.65 6.87 -11.21
C LYS A 74 -5.52 6.08 -9.92
N PHE A 75 -5.98 6.64 -8.82
CA PHE A 75 -6.16 5.94 -7.55
C PHE A 75 -7.65 5.72 -7.32
N SER A 76 -8.06 4.47 -7.16
CA SER A 76 -9.47 4.07 -7.09
C SER A 76 -9.76 3.37 -5.78
N GLY A 77 -10.99 3.47 -5.32
CA GLY A 77 -11.45 2.70 -4.18
C GLY A 77 -12.93 2.94 -3.86
N LEU A 78 -13.37 2.29 -2.82
CA LEU A 78 -14.70 2.44 -2.26
C LEU A 78 -14.67 3.50 -1.16
N CYS A 79 -15.57 4.46 -1.21
CA CYS A 79 -15.76 5.43 -0.15
C CYS A 79 -16.38 4.72 1.06
N ILE A 80 -15.61 4.57 2.14
CA ILE A 80 -16.06 3.87 3.35
C ILE A 80 -16.60 4.81 4.43
N SER A 81 -16.25 6.09 4.34
CA SER A 81 -16.66 7.11 5.31
C SER A 81 -16.66 8.48 4.64
N VAL A 82 -17.64 9.31 4.99
CA VAL A 82 -17.67 10.74 4.65
C VAL A 82 -18.05 11.53 5.89
N GLU A 83 -17.29 12.58 6.18
CA GLU A 83 -17.56 13.53 7.25
C GLU A 83 -17.89 14.91 6.66
N ASN A 84 -18.95 15.55 7.17
CA ASN A 84 -19.27 16.94 6.84
C ASN A 84 -18.56 17.85 7.83
N MET A 85 -17.60 18.65 7.35
CA MET A 85 -16.77 19.55 8.12
C MET A 85 -17.38 20.96 8.28
N GLY A 86 -18.65 21.13 7.86
CA GLY A 86 -19.35 22.40 7.92
C GLY A 86 -19.26 23.22 6.63
N PHE A 87 -19.45 24.54 6.75
CA PHE A 87 -19.53 25.44 5.59
C PHE A 87 -18.53 26.59 5.74
N ARG A 88 -17.84 26.88 4.63
CA ARG A 88 -16.94 28.02 4.55
C ARG A 88 -17.02 28.64 3.14
N ASP A 89 -17.06 29.95 3.04
CA ASP A 89 -17.03 30.71 1.78
C ASP A 89 -18.09 30.29 0.74
N GLY A 90 -19.27 29.85 1.22
CA GLY A 90 -20.36 29.40 0.36
C GLY A 90 -20.31 27.93 -0.05
N TYR A 91 -19.30 27.18 0.36
CA TYR A 91 -19.14 25.76 0.10
C TYR A 91 -19.36 24.92 1.36
N GLY A 92 -19.99 23.76 1.20
CA GLY A 92 -19.87 22.66 2.16
C GLY A 92 -18.52 21.99 2.02
N LEU A 93 -17.86 21.70 3.14
CA LEU A 93 -16.57 21.03 3.21
C LEU A 93 -16.76 19.59 3.69
N TYR A 94 -16.11 18.66 3.04
CA TYR A 94 -16.25 17.22 3.30
C TYR A 94 -14.90 16.54 3.30
N VAL A 95 -14.77 15.48 4.12
CA VAL A 95 -13.63 14.58 4.11
C VAL A 95 -14.13 13.16 3.93
N ALA A 96 -13.57 12.44 2.95
CA ALA A 96 -13.88 11.03 2.71
C ALA A 96 -12.66 10.16 2.96
N GLU A 97 -12.92 8.95 3.47
CA GLU A 97 -11.94 7.86 3.48
C GLU A 97 -12.31 6.84 2.40
N VAL A 98 -11.31 6.48 1.59
CA VAL A 98 -11.46 5.57 0.46
C VAL A 98 -10.50 4.40 0.65
N ARG A 99 -10.99 3.18 0.41
CA ARG A 99 -10.22 1.93 0.54
C ARG A 99 -10.43 1.04 -0.67
N PRO A 100 -9.48 0.16 -1.03
CA PRO A 100 -9.69 -0.84 -2.07
C PRO A 100 -10.77 -1.85 -1.68
N TRP A 101 -11.33 -2.55 -2.67
CA TRP A 101 -12.37 -3.57 -2.44
C TRP A 101 -11.93 -4.65 -1.42
N PHE A 102 -10.64 -4.98 -1.38
CA PHE A 102 -10.07 -5.97 -0.47
C PHE A 102 -10.29 -5.61 1.02
N TRP A 103 -10.46 -4.31 1.34
CA TRP A 103 -10.84 -3.85 2.68
C TRP A 103 -12.18 -4.41 3.14
N LEU A 104 -13.12 -4.70 2.23
CA LEU A 104 -14.43 -5.27 2.59
C LEU A 104 -14.29 -6.60 3.32
N LEU A 105 -13.25 -7.38 3.03
CA LEU A 105 -12.96 -8.64 3.72
C LEU A 105 -12.56 -8.45 5.19
N THR A 106 -12.30 -7.23 5.65
CA THR A 106 -12.17 -6.91 7.08
C THR A 106 -13.52 -6.83 7.80
N ARG A 107 -14.63 -6.83 7.05
CA ARG A 107 -16.01 -6.74 7.60
C ARG A 107 -16.68 -8.08 7.70
N THR A 108 -16.10 -9.13 7.13
CA THR A 108 -16.56 -10.51 7.19
C THR A 108 -15.69 -11.31 8.17
N THR A 109 -16.29 -12.17 8.96
CA THR A 109 -15.61 -13.07 9.92
C THR A 109 -16.22 -14.44 9.85
N ASP A 110 -15.41 -15.48 9.84
CA ASP A 110 -15.89 -16.84 9.74
C ASP A 110 -15.11 -17.83 10.62
N SER A 111 -15.65 -19.04 10.73
CA SER A 111 -14.98 -20.20 11.33
C SER A 111 -15.27 -21.42 10.47
N ARG A 112 -14.34 -21.76 9.59
CA ARG A 112 -14.50 -22.83 8.59
C ARG A 112 -13.20 -23.56 8.32
N VAL A 113 -13.31 -24.75 7.78
CA VAL A 113 -12.20 -25.64 7.47
C VAL A 113 -12.11 -25.79 5.95
N PHE A 114 -10.88 -25.73 5.45
CA PHE A 114 -10.53 -26.09 4.09
C PHE A 114 -9.65 -27.34 4.11
N GLN A 115 -9.87 -28.27 3.22
CA GLN A 115 -9.13 -29.53 3.11
C GLN A 115 -8.67 -29.74 1.67
N GLU A 116 -7.51 -30.37 1.51
CA GLU A 116 -6.93 -30.72 0.21
C GLU A 116 -6.83 -29.53 -0.79
N LEU A 117 -6.63 -28.29 -0.26
CA LEU A 117 -6.49 -27.09 -1.04
C LEU A 117 -5.16 -26.38 -0.73
N SER A 118 -4.54 -25.81 -1.74
CA SER A 118 -3.40 -24.92 -1.54
C SER A 118 -3.84 -23.59 -0.92
N ALA A 119 -2.90 -22.86 -0.32
CA ALA A 119 -3.18 -21.52 0.21
C ALA A 119 -3.74 -20.59 -0.89
N VAL A 120 -3.22 -20.70 -2.11
CA VAL A 120 -3.68 -19.90 -3.26
C VAL A 120 -5.10 -20.27 -3.67
N ASP A 121 -5.46 -21.56 -3.65
CA ASP A 121 -6.82 -21.99 -3.96
C ASP A 121 -7.81 -21.49 -2.93
N VAL A 122 -7.44 -21.55 -1.63
CA VAL A 122 -8.26 -21.00 -0.53
C VAL A 122 -8.48 -19.49 -0.72
N ILE A 123 -7.41 -18.72 -1.01
CA ILE A 123 -7.50 -17.28 -1.25
C ILE A 123 -8.45 -16.98 -2.42
N LYS A 124 -8.27 -17.66 -3.55
CA LYS A 124 -9.12 -17.46 -4.73
C LYS A 124 -10.58 -17.88 -4.48
N GLN A 125 -10.79 -18.94 -3.71
CA GLN A 125 -12.14 -19.35 -3.30
C GLN A 125 -12.83 -18.26 -2.49
N ILE A 126 -12.16 -17.67 -1.50
CA ILE A 126 -12.72 -16.58 -0.69
C ILE A 126 -13.03 -15.35 -1.55
N PHE A 127 -12.17 -15.00 -2.49
CA PHE A 127 -12.45 -13.91 -3.44
C PHE A 127 -13.71 -14.20 -4.25
N SER A 128 -13.84 -15.40 -4.80
CA SER A 128 -15.00 -15.82 -5.59
C SER A 128 -16.30 -15.82 -4.78
N GLU A 129 -16.27 -16.33 -3.56
CA GLU A 129 -17.42 -16.36 -2.64
C GLU A 129 -17.94 -14.96 -2.30
N ASN A 130 -17.02 -13.98 -2.20
CA ASN A 130 -17.36 -12.57 -1.98
C ASN A 130 -17.64 -11.79 -3.29
N GLY A 131 -17.63 -12.44 -4.46
CA GLY A 131 -17.91 -11.82 -5.76
C GLY A 131 -16.77 -10.95 -6.30
N PHE A 132 -15.53 -11.11 -5.82
CA PHE A 132 -14.39 -10.33 -6.26
C PHE A 132 -13.61 -11.04 -7.37
N SER A 133 -13.46 -10.37 -8.51
CA SER A 133 -12.69 -10.84 -9.67
C SER A 133 -11.56 -9.88 -10.08
N ASP A 134 -11.48 -8.71 -9.46
CA ASP A 134 -10.52 -7.67 -9.81
C ASP A 134 -9.15 -7.92 -9.17
N PHE A 135 -8.57 -9.09 -9.50
CA PHE A 135 -7.20 -9.45 -9.12
C PHE A 135 -6.43 -10.06 -10.29
N ARG A 136 -5.11 -10.02 -10.16
CA ARG A 136 -4.15 -10.68 -11.08
C ARG A 136 -3.25 -11.61 -10.31
N ASP A 137 -3.08 -12.80 -10.83
CA ASP A 137 -2.13 -13.78 -10.35
C ASP A 137 -0.80 -13.62 -11.09
N ARG A 138 0.24 -13.22 -10.38
CA ARG A 138 1.62 -13.08 -10.83
C ARG A 138 2.56 -13.97 -10.03
N LEU A 139 2.02 -15.09 -9.52
CA LEU A 139 2.77 -16.08 -8.75
C LEU A 139 3.61 -16.94 -9.69
N SER A 140 4.81 -17.25 -9.28
CA SER A 140 5.79 -18.05 -10.03
C SER A 140 6.19 -19.35 -9.32
N GLU A 141 5.97 -19.43 -7.98
CA GLU A 141 6.23 -20.63 -7.20
C GLU A 141 5.04 -21.59 -7.23
N SER A 142 5.28 -22.87 -6.88
CA SER A 142 4.24 -23.88 -6.65
C SER A 142 3.80 -23.89 -5.19
N TYR A 143 2.53 -24.18 -4.97
CA TYR A 143 1.91 -24.21 -3.64
C TYR A 143 1.22 -25.55 -3.43
N GLU A 144 1.67 -26.26 -2.43
CA GLU A 144 1.15 -27.60 -2.13
C GLU A 144 -0.21 -27.53 -1.45
N ALA A 145 -1.05 -28.55 -1.72
CA ALA A 145 -2.31 -28.71 -1.01
C ALA A 145 -2.07 -29.03 0.45
N ARG A 146 -2.84 -28.41 1.34
CA ARG A 146 -2.82 -28.63 2.78
C ARG A 146 -3.88 -29.65 3.16
N ASP A 147 -3.52 -30.65 3.94
CA ASP A 147 -4.47 -31.64 4.50
C ASP A 147 -5.60 -30.93 5.27
N TYR A 148 -5.23 -29.83 5.95
CA TYR A 148 -6.13 -29.08 6.83
C TYR A 148 -5.71 -27.62 6.94
N CYS A 149 -6.63 -26.71 6.70
CA CYS A 149 -6.43 -25.27 6.88
C CYS A 149 -7.65 -24.68 7.58
N LEU A 150 -7.44 -24.08 8.75
CA LEU A 150 -8.49 -23.54 9.61
C LEU A 150 -8.50 -22.02 9.57
N GLN A 151 -9.67 -21.45 9.25
CA GLN A 151 -10.05 -20.10 9.63
C GLN A 151 -10.83 -20.19 10.95
N TYR A 152 -10.46 -19.42 11.97
CA TYR A 152 -11.13 -19.48 13.26
C TYR A 152 -11.26 -18.11 13.90
N ARG A 153 -12.47 -17.55 13.91
CA ARG A 153 -12.82 -16.26 14.52
C ARG A 153 -11.90 -15.12 14.06
N GLU A 154 -11.43 -15.20 12.83
CA GLU A 154 -10.62 -14.19 12.18
C GLU A 154 -11.37 -13.62 10.98
N THR A 155 -11.05 -12.40 10.58
CA THR A 155 -11.63 -11.83 9.37
C THR A 155 -11.14 -12.56 8.13
N ASP A 156 -11.89 -12.53 7.03
CA ASP A 156 -11.42 -13.10 5.77
C ASP A 156 -10.12 -12.41 5.33
N TYR A 157 -9.98 -11.11 5.60
CA TYR A 157 -8.76 -10.36 5.34
C TYR A 157 -7.56 -10.89 6.14
N ASP A 158 -7.68 -11.02 7.47
CA ASP A 158 -6.59 -11.50 8.32
C ASP A 158 -6.21 -12.93 7.95
N PHE A 159 -7.21 -13.79 7.69
CA PHE A 159 -6.96 -15.17 7.25
C PHE A 159 -6.16 -15.23 5.96
N ILE A 160 -6.56 -14.45 4.94
CA ILE A 160 -5.86 -14.38 3.66
C ILE A 160 -4.44 -13.82 3.85
N CYS A 161 -4.28 -12.73 4.61
CA CYS A 161 -2.96 -12.15 4.87
C CYS A 161 -2.04 -13.15 5.57
N ARG A 162 -2.52 -13.88 6.56
CA ARG A 162 -1.77 -14.93 7.24
C ARG A 162 -1.31 -16.03 6.28
N LEU A 163 -2.19 -16.50 5.40
CA LEU A 163 -1.84 -17.49 4.38
C LEU A 163 -0.79 -16.97 3.40
N MET A 164 -0.91 -15.71 2.97
CA MET A 164 0.08 -15.08 2.10
C MET A 164 1.44 -14.96 2.78
N GLU A 165 1.46 -14.48 4.02
CA GLU A 165 2.68 -14.33 4.81
C GLU A 165 3.41 -15.67 4.99
N GLU A 166 2.68 -16.75 5.27
CA GLU A 166 3.25 -18.11 5.42
C GLU A 166 3.89 -18.64 4.13
N GLU A 167 3.28 -18.36 3.00
CA GLU A 167 3.74 -18.84 1.69
C GLU A 167 4.75 -17.89 1.03
N GLY A 168 5.01 -16.73 1.61
CA GLY A 168 5.88 -15.70 1.05
C GLY A 168 5.22 -14.93 -0.09
N ILE A 169 3.90 -14.98 -0.19
CA ILE A 169 3.11 -14.18 -1.12
C ILE A 169 2.94 -12.78 -0.54
N TYR A 170 2.97 -11.78 -1.39
CA TYR A 170 2.66 -10.41 -1.06
C TYR A 170 1.79 -9.80 -2.15
N PHE A 171 1.21 -8.65 -1.89
CA PHE A 171 0.32 -8.02 -2.85
C PHE A 171 0.55 -6.52 -2.97
N TYR A 172 0.05 -5.95 -4.04
CA TYR A 172 -0.06 -4.51 -4.25
C TYR A 172 -1.30 -4.20 -5.10
N PHE A 173 -1.69 -2.94 -5.15
CA PHE A 173 -2.80 -2.49 -5.99
C PHE A 173 -2.27 -1.81 -7.24
N ASP A 174 -2.64 -2.36 -8.41
CA ASP A 174 -2.27 -1.81 -9.71
C ASP A 174 -3.32 -0.79 -10.15
N SER A 175 -2.99 0.48 -9.97
CA SER A 175 -3.82 1.63 -10.32
C SER A 175 -3.52 2.20 -11.72
N THR A 176 -2.43 1.78 -12.36
CA THR A 176 -1.88 2.44 -13.54
C THR A 176 -2.21 1.78 -14.86
N SER A 177 -2.66 0.54 -14.88
CA SER A 177 -2.67 -0.28 -16.09
C SER A 177 -3.90 -0.15 -16.98
N ASP A 178 -5.01 0.42 -16.49
CA ASP A 178 -6.23 0.59 -17.27
C ASP A 178 -7.02 1.82 -16.81
N LYS A 179 -7.13 2.82 -17.70
CA LYS A 179 -7.82 4.08 -17.44
C LYS A 179 -9.29 3.92 -17.03
N ASN A 180 -9.93 2.84 -17.45
CA ASN A 180 -11.36 2.58 -17.24
C ASN A 180 -11.65 1.50 -16.20
N ALA A 181 -10.66 0.73 -15.77
CA ALA A 181 -10.84 -0.35 -14.82
C ALA A 181 -10.78 0.12 -13.36
N ALA A 182 -11.42 -0.66 -12.50
CA ALA A 182 -11.19 -0.58 -11.07
C ALA A 182 -9.71 -0.98 -10.77
N GLU A 183 -9.20 -0.49 -9.64
CA GLU A 183 -7.90 -0.91 -9.11
C GLU A 183 -7.86 -2.43 -8.96
N LYS A 184 -6.77 -3.06 -9.43
CA LYS A 184 -6.61 -4.51 -9.37
C LYS A 184 -5.62 -4.91 -8.30
N LEU A 185 -6.02 -5.85 -7.46
CA LEU A 185 -5.10 -6.53 -6.56
C LEU A 185 -4.16 -7.44 -7.35
N VAL A 186 -2.85 -7.31 -7.17
CA VAL A 186 -1.84 -8.16 -7.82
C VAL A 186 -1.18 -9.01 -6.74
N LEU A 187 -1.26 -10.33 -6.89
CA LEU A 187 -0.58 -11.31 -6.05
C LEU A 187 0.80 -11.60 -6.63
N CYS A 188 1.84 -11.50 -5.83
CA CYS A 188 3.23 -11.71 -6.21
C CYS A 188 3.97 -12.59 -5.20
N ASP A 189 4.99 -13.31 -5.68
CA ASP A 189 5.92 -14.08 -4.88
C ASP A 189 7.39 -13.85 -5.27
N GLY A 190 7.64 -13.01 -6.26
CA GLY A 190 8.98 -12.74 -6.77
C GLY A 190 9.05 -11.50 -7.65
N MET A 191 10.27 -11.12 -8.01
CA MET A 191 10.54 -9.93 -8.81
C MET A 191 9.93 -9.97 -10.21
N SER A 192 9.63 -11.15 -10.75
CA SER A 192 8.93 -11.33 -12.03
C SER A 192 7.50 -10.78 -12.05
N GLY A 193 6.90 -10.59 -10.86
CA GLY A 193 5.57 -10.00 -10.70
C GLY A 193 5.51 -8.48 -10.89
N HIS A 194 6.67 -7.80 -10.96
CA HIS A 194 6.79 -6.36 -11.06
C HIS A 194 7.07 -5.88 -12.49
N SER A 195 6.59 -4.70 -12.81
CA SER A 195 6.82 -4.04 -14.10
C SER A 195 7.49 -2.67 -13.87
N PRO A 196 8.22 -2.15 -14.86
CA PRO A 196 8.68 -0.75 -14.79
C PRO A 196 7.50 0.22 -14.70
N VAL A 197 7.73 1.38 -14.08
CA VAL A 197 6.75 2.48 -14.09
C VAL A 197 6.37 2.82 -15.54
N ASN A 198 5.12 3.17 -15.76
CA ASN A 198 4.63 3.53 -17.08
C ASN A 198 5.33 4.81 -17.58
N GLY A 199 5.50 4.90 -18.90
CA GLY A 199 6.18 6.03 -19.53
C GLY A 199 7.70 6.00 -19.31
N LYS A 200 8.26 7.00 -18.65
CA LYS A 200 9.70 7.15 -18.42
C LYS A 200 10.17 6.34 -17.21
N SER A 201 10.68 5.14 -17.43
CA SER A 201 11.21 4.27 -16.36
C SER A 201 12.60 4.65 -15.85
N GLN A 202 13.33 5.53 -16.55
CA GLN A 202 14.59 6.12 -16.12
C GLN A 202 14.33 7.49 -15.54
N ILE A 203 14.48 7.62 -14.23
CA ILE A 203 14.18 8.82 -13.48
C ILE A 203 15.49 9.54 -13.12
N GLU A 204 15.53 10.83 -13.38
CA GLU A 204 16.69 11.64 -13.07
C GLU A 204 16.63 12.19 -11.65
N PHE A 205 17.76 12.20 -11.00
CA PHE A 205 17.92 12.92 -9.75
C PHE A 205 18.25 14.38 -10.03
N HIS A 206 17.47 15.27 -9.41
CA HIS A 206 17.72 16.71 -9.40
C HIS A 206 17.55 17.22 -7.98
N ALA A 207 18.67 17.56 -7.33
CA ALA A 207 18.60 18.12 -5.98
C ALA A 207 17.67 19.34 -5.95
N ARG A 208 16.88 19.44 -4.91
CA ARG A 208 15.96 20.56 -4.70
C ARG A 208 16.73 21.88 -4.66
N ASP A 209 16.28 22.82 -5.50
CA ASP A 209 16.71 24.20 -5.49
C ASP A 209 15.45 25.09 -5.40
N ASP A 210 15.37 26.00 -4.45
CA ASP A 210 14.23 26.91 -4.24
C ASP A 210 13.90 27.76 -5.47
N ARG A 211 14.81 27.83 -6.45
CA ARG A 211 14.64 28.54 -7.72
C ARG A 211 14.20 27.62 -8.87
N ASP A 212 14.24 26.30 -8.66
CA ASP A 212 13.90 25.33 -9.71
C ASP A 212 12.38 25.15 -9.77
N ARG A 213 11.79 25.52 -10.91
CA ARG A 213 10.36 25.30 -11.21
C ARG A 213 10.19 24.27 -12.32
N ARG A 214 10.92 23.16 -12.22
CA ARG A 214 10.82 22.08 -13.21
C ARG A 214 9.43 21.48 -13.20
N ARG A 215 8.91 21.25 -14.39
CA ARG A 215 7.62 20.59 -14.63
C ARG A 215 7.78 19.09 -14.90
N GLU A 216 9.01 18.66 -15.14
CA GLU A 216 9.35 17.28 -15.44
C GLU A 216 9.39 16.43 -14.15
N ASP A 217 8.93 15.20 -14.25
CA ASP A 217 8.97 14.24 -13.15
C ASP A 217 10.42 13.90 -12.79
N HIS A 218 10.79 14.07 -11.53
CA HIS A 218 12.13 13.83 -11.02
C HIS A 218 12.13 13.43 -9.55
N ILE A 219 13.25 12.88 -9.09
CA ILE A 219 13.53 12.65 -7.67
C ILE A 219 14.41 13.79 -7.19
N SER A 220 13.96 14.51 -6.15
CA SER A 220 14.66 15.66 -5.57
C SER A 220 15.44 15.31 -4.30
N GLU A 221 15.02 14.28 -3.59
CA GLU A 221 15.67 13.77 -2.40
C GLU A 221 15.83 12.26 -2.50
N TRP A 222 17.01 11.77 -2.11
CA TRP A 222 17.32 10.34 -2.13
C TRP A 222 18.28 10.01 -1.00
N ALA A 223 17.83 9.19 -0.07
CA ALA A 223 18.60 8.79 1.10
C ALA A 223 18.47 7.28 1.34
N HIS A 224 19.44 6.69 2.02
CA HIS A 224 19.37 5.29 2.42
C HIS A 224 19.64 5.16 3.92
N GLU A 225 19.15 4.06 4.47
CA GLU A 225 19.30 3.65 5.84
C GLU A 225 19.72 2.19 5.87
N GLU A 226 20.68 1.85 6.71
CA GLU A 226 21.03 0.47 7.01
C GLU A 226 20.72 0.19 8.49
N VAL A 227 20.04 -0.94 8.74
CA VAL A 227 19.60 -1.36 10.06
C VAL A 227 20.19 -2.71 10.40
N LEU A 228 20.57 -2.91 11.65
CA LEU A 228 20.98 -4.22 12.15
C LEU A 228 19.76 -5.15 12.17
N THR A 229 19.87 -6.29 11.48
CA THR A 229 18.80 -7.29 11.36
C THR A 229 19.27 -8.66 11.85
N THR A 230 18.34 -9.53 12.13
CA THR A 230 18.61 -10.96 12.38
C THR A 230 19.27 -11.57 11.15
N GLY A 231 20.36 -12.30 11.35
CA GLY A 231 21.12 -12.90 10.25
C GLY A 231 20.83 -14.37 10.01
N LYS A 232 20.09 -15.01 10.93
CA LYS A 232 19.73 -16.42 10.83
C LYS A 232 18.35 -16.69 11.44
N VAL A 233 17.54 -17.48 10.75
CA VAL A 233 16.26 -17.99 11.24
C VAL A 233 16.36 -19.51 11.35
N THR A 234 15.88 -20.06 12.45
CA THR A 234 15.78 -21.49 12.69
C THR A 234 14.36 -21.81 13.16
N LEU A 235 13.70 -22.72 12.48
CA LEU A 235 12.42 -23.25 12.88
C LEU A 235 12.56 -24.70 13.31
N ASN A 236 11.70 -25.14 14.20
CA ASN A 236 11.58 -26.55 14.57
C ASN A 236 10.11 -26.93 14.66
N ASP A 237 9.83 -28.22 14.48
CA ASP A 237 8.49 -28.77 14.60
C ASP A 237 8.54 -30.15 15.28
N PHE A 238 7.37 -30.73 15.50
CA PHE A 238 7.25 -32.04 16.13
C PHE A 238 6.26 -32.91 15.38
N ASP A 239 6.71 -34.14 15.02
CA ASP A 239 5.84 -35.18 14.49
C ASP A 239 5.60 -36.25 15.55
N PHE A 240 4.36 -36.32 16.05
CA PHE A 240 4.00 -37.33 17.07
C PHE A 240 4.01 -38.76 16.53
N LEU A 241 3.99 -38.95 15.20
CA LEU A 241 4.13 -40.28 14.56
C LEU A 241 5.60 -40.71 14.48
N SER A 242 6.52 -39.75 14.50
CA SER A 242 7.96 -39.98 14.43
C SER A 242 8.71 -39.12 15.45
N PRO A 243 8.52 -39.33 16.77
CA PRO A 243 8.99 -38.43 17.82
C PRO A 243 10.51 -38.20 17.88
N ALA A 244 11.28 -39.12 17.28
CA ALA A 244 12.75 -39.07 17.23
C ALA A 244 13.28 -38.33 15.96
N ALA A 245 12.40 -37.90 15.04
CA ALA A 245 12.83 -37.21 13.84
C ALA A 245 13.38 -35.83 14.19
N ASP A 246 14.53 -35.46 13.62
CA ASP A 246 15.04 -34.10 13.66
C ASP A 246 14.38 -33.30 12.54
N LEU A 247 13.46 -32.41 12.91
CA LEU A 247 12.70 -31.57 11.99
C LEU A 247 13.24 -30.14 11.91
N LYS A 248 14.36 -29.85 12.58
CA LYS A 248 14.96 -28.53 12.60
C LYS A 248 15.42 -28.10 11.20
N VAL A 249 14.92 -26.93 10.76
CA VAL A 249 15.32 -26.28 9.52
C VAL A 249 15.90 -24.90 9.82
N LYS A 250 16.85 -24.45 8.99
CA LYS A 250 17.52 -23.14 9.18
C LYS A 250 17.86 -22.49 7.86
N ASN A 251 17.82 -21.16 7.84
CA ASN A 251 18.32 -20.35 6.74
C ASN A 251 19.11 -19.15 7.30
N ALA A 252 20.15 -18.69 6.60
CA ALA A 252 20.98 -17.59 7.04
C ALA A 252 21.30 -16.65 5.86
N ILE A 253 21.00 -15.37 6.06
CA ILE A 253 21.34 -14.29 5.13
C ILE A 253 21.92 -13.15 5.98
N PRO A 254 23.18 -13.30 6.47
CA PRO A 254 23.80 -12.28 7.31
C PRO A 254 24.05 -11.02 6.48
N LYS A 255 23.62 -9.87 6.99
CA LYS A 255 23.79 -8.56 6.34
C LYS A 255 24.79 -7.70 7.15
N GLY A 256 25.51 -6.83 6.45
CA GLY A 256 26.50 -5.95 7.06
C GLY A 256 27.83 -6.63 7.40
N SER A 257 28.80 -5.84 7.89
CA SER A 257 30.15 -6.30 8.24
C SER A 257 30.44 -6.37 9.74
N HIS A 258 29.44 -6.02 10.58
CA HIS A 258 29.59 -6.02 12.05
C HIS A 258 29.56 -7.42 12.66
N SER A 259 30.03 -7.55 13.90
CA SER A 259 30.12 -8.84 14.63
C SER A 259 28.77 -9.44 15.04
N HIS A 260 27.67 -8.67 14.93
CA HIS A 260 26.33 -9.08 15.35
C HIS A 260 25.45 -9.63 14.21
N LYS A 261 26.02 -9.78 13.00
CA LYS A 261 25.28 -10.21 11.79
C LYS A 261 24.75 -11.64 11.82
N ASP A 262 25.22 -12.45 12.77
CA ASP A 262 24.90 -13.88 12.88
C ASP A 262 23.89 -14.19 14.00
N TYR A 263 23.26 -13.16 14.58
CA TYR A 263 22.23 -13.39 15.60
C TYR A 263 21.05 -14.16 15.02
N GLU A 264 20.53 -15.10 15.84
CA GLU A 264 19.53 -16.08 15.47
C GLU A 264 18.16 -15.74 16.04
N PHE A 265 17.15 -15.81 15.20
CA PHE A 265 15.76 -15.94 15.59
C PHE A 265 15.38 -17.41 15.53
N TYR A 266 14.96 -17.97 16.68
CA TYR A 266 14.47 -19.35 16.79
C TYR A 266 12.99 -19.35 17.14
N ASP A 267 12.19 -20.17 16.43
CA ASP A 267 10.79 -20.36 16.73
C ASP A 267 10.39 -21.84 16.69
N TYR A 268 9.38 -22.16 17.49
CA TYR A 268 8.69 -23.43 17.62
C TYR A 268 7.21 -23.11 17.92
N GLN A 269 6.29 -23.55 17.20
CA GLN A 269 6.05 -24.54 16.17
C GLN A 269 6.20 -23.92 14.77
N GLY A 270 6.95 -24.58 13.87
CA GLY A 270 7.12 -24.17 12.47
C GLY A 270 5.91 -24.47 11.58
N HIS A 271 4.94 -25.22 12.09
CA HIS A 271 3.70 -25.64 11.41
C HIS A 271 3.89 -26.38 10.08
N TYR A 272 5.02 -27.07 9.91
CA TYR A 272 5.29 -27.93 8.73
C TYR A 272 5.25 -29.43 9.06
N ARG A 273 5.00 -29.77 10.34
CA ARG A 273 4.93 -31.16 10.83
C ARG A 273 6.15 -31.98 10.37
N LYS A 274 5.91 -33.03 9.57
CA LYS A 274 6.95 -33.94 9.03
C LYS A 274 7.58 -33.45 7.73
N ASP A 275 7.05 -32.44 7.10
CA ASP A 275 7.50 -31.97 5.78
C ASP A 275 8.63 -30.94 5.92
N THR A 276 9.86 -31.44 5.87
CA THR A 276 11.05 -30.58 5.91
C THR A 276 11.22 -29.74 4.64
N GLY A 277 10.59 -30.10 3.50
CA GLY A 277 10.56 -29.29 2.29
C GLY A 277 9.76 -28.00 2.52
N LEU A 278 8.56 -28.12 3.06
CA LEU A 278 7.74 -26.98 3.49
C LEU A 278 8.43 -26.17 4.59
N GLY A 279 9.09 -26.86 5.55
CA GLY A 279 9.88 -26.21 6.59
C GLY A 279 11.00 -25.34 6.01
N ASN A 280 11.74 -25.86 5.01
CA ASN A 280 12.79 -25.11 4.32
C ASN A 280 12.24 -23.91 3.53
N LYS A 281 11.06 -24.03 2.92
CA LYS A 281 10.38 -22.90 2.28
C LYS A 281 10.05 -21.82 3.30
N ARG A 282 9.41 -22.17 4.41
CA ARG A 282 9.02 -21.24 5.48
C ARG A 282 10.20 -20.50 6.11
N VAL A 283 11.26 -21.22 6.47
CA VAL A 283 12.45 -20.59 7.06
C VAL A 283 13.16 -19.68 6.06
N ARG A 284 13.13 -20.00 4.75
CA ARG A 284 13.64 -19.13 3.70
C ARG A 284 12.81 -17.83 3.62
N VAL A 285 11.48 -17.94 3.55
CA VAL A 285 10.56 -16.80 3.49
C VAL A 285 10.77 -15.85 4.67
N GLN A 286 10.83 -16.38 5.88
CA GLN A 286 11.08 -15.58 7.08
C GLN A 286 12.45 -14.91 7.06
N MET A 287 13.49 -15.63 6.63
CA MET A 287 14.83 -15.07 6.55
C MET A 287 14.93 -13.96 5.48
N GLU A 288 14.29 -14.14 4.33
CA GLU A 288 14.18 -13.10 3.29
C GLU A 288 13.44 -11.86 3.82
N ALA A 289 12.34 -12.05 4.58
CA ALA A 289 11.57 -10.97 5.20
C ALA A 289 12.38 -10.18 6.24
N GLU A 290 13.27 -10.83 6.99
CA GLU A 290 14.18 -10.16 7.92
C GLU A 290 15.32 -9.47 7.16
N ALA A 291 15.94 -10.13 6.18
CA ALA A 291 17.07 -9.61 5.44
C ALA A 291 16.75 -8.35 4.64
N ILE A 292 15.54 -8.27 4.06
CA ILE A 292 15.13 -7.11 3.25
C ILE A 292 14.99 -5.82 4.06
N ARG A 293 14.90 -5.91 5.39
CA ARG A 293 14.82 -4.76 6.29
C ARG A 293 16.17 -4.09 6.51
N HIS A 294 17.28 -4.76 6.17
CA HIS A 294 18.63 -4.28 6.42
C HIS A 294 18.91 -2.96 5.71
N LYS A 295 18.57 -2.85 4.43
CA LYS A 295 18.85 -1.66 3.63
C LYS A 295 17.58 -1.14 2.97
N ARG A 296 17.26 0.12 3.21
CA ARG A 296 16.10 0.81 2.66
C ARG A 296 16.51 2.13 2.05
N TRP A 297 15.91 2.46 0.93
CA TRP A 297 16.02 3.74 0.29
C TRP A 297 14.75 4.54 0.49
N ARG A 298 14.88 5.83 0.65
CA ARG A 298 13.77 6.78 0.75
C ARG A 298 13.98 7.90 -0.26
N GLY A 299 12.94 8.19 -1.04
CA GLY A 299 12.94 9.24 -2.04
C GLY A 299 11.79 10.21 -1.84
N ALA A 300 11.98 11.43 -2.34
CA ALA A 300 10.92 12.41 -2.51
C ALA A 300 11.05 13.09 -3.86
N GLY A 301 9.91 13.48 -4.44
CA GLY A 301 9.90 14.13 -5.75
C GLY A 301 8.50 14.36 -6.32
N SER A 302 8.47 14.65 -7.61
CA SER A 302 7.24 14.94 -8.35
C SER A 302 6.81 13.83 -9.32
N LEU A 303 7.20 12.57 -9.02
CA LEU A 303 6.95 11.41 -9.88
C LEU A 303 5.45 11.05 -9.93
N ARG A 304 4.74 11.56 -10.93
CA ARG A 304 3.29 11.33 -11.09
C ARG A 304 2.93 9.93 -11.55
N THR A 305 3.87 9.19 -12.13
CA THR A 305 3.70 7.80 -12.57
C THR A 305 4.15 6.78 -11.52
N LEU A 306 4.60 7.24 -10.35
CA LEU A 306 5.05 6.36 -9.27
C LEU A 306 3.88 5.54 -8.73
N GLY A 307 4.15 4.28 -8.42
CA GLY A 307 3.20 3.38 -7.77
C GLY A 307 3.93 2.27 -7.02
N THR A 308 3.36 1.82 -5.92
CA THR A 308 3.88 0.67 -5.20
C THR A 308 3.85 -0.59 -6.07
N GLY A 309 4.90 -1.38 -6.02
CA GLY A 309 5.05 -2.59 -6.85
C GLY A 309 5.62 -2.33 -8.24
N TYR A 310 5.98 -1.10 -8.56
CA TYR A 310 6.66 -0.75 -9.82
C TYR A 310 8.16 -0.57 -9.62
N THR A 311 8.93 -0.81 -10.69
CA THR A 311 10.38 -0.61 -10.71
C THR A 311 10.76 0.63 -11.50
N PHE A 312 11.86 1.28 -11.10
CA PHE A 312 12.45 2.39 -11.84
C PHE A 312 13.97 2.33 -11.79
N GLN A 313 14.64 3.05 -12.69
CA GLN A 313 16.07 3.23 -12.70
C GLN A 313 16.41 4.67 -12.31
N LEU A 314 17.12 4.86 -11.18
CA LEU A 314 17.63 6.17 -10.78
C LEU A 314 18.89 6.49 -11.56
N LYS A 315 19.01 7.73 -12.06
CA LYS A 315 20.16 8.24 -12.80
C LYS A 315 20.58 9.62 -12.29
N ASN A 316 21.83 9.97 -12.61
CA ASN A 316 22.42 11.28 -12.35
C ASN A 316 22.50 11.69 -10.87
N HIS A 317 22.41 10.71 -9.94
CA HIS A 317 22.67 10.99 -8.54
C HIS A 317 24.18 11.23 -8.35
N PRO A 318 24.62 12.24 -7.53
CA PRO A 318 26.02 12.55 -7.30
C PRO A 318 26.81 11.39 -6.69
N ASP A 319 26.18 10.66 -5.76
CA ASP A 319 26.70 9.40 -5.24
C ASP A 319 26.46 8.29 -6.26
N LYS A 320 27.54 7.86 -6.93
CA LYS A 320 27.47 6.88 -8.03
C LYS A 320 26.84 5.53 -7.63
N PRO A 321 27.14 4.95 -6.46
CA PRO A 321 26.47 3.73 -5.97
C PRO A 321 24.96 3.83 -5.85
N ALA A 322 24.40 5.02 -5.66
CA ALA A 322 22.97 5.22 -5.57
C ALA A 322 22.25 5.13 -6.95
N ASN A 323 23.01 5.20 -8.07
CA ASN A 323 22.42 5.03 -9.39
C ASN A 323 22.20 3.55 -9.68
N GLY A 324 20.92 3.12 -9.74
CA GLY A 324 20.57 1.71 -9.85
C GLY A 324 19.11 1.49 -10.18
N GLU A 325 18.72 0.22 -10.19
CA GLU A 325 17.32 -0.19 -10.36
C GLU A 325 16.69 -0.50 -9.00
N TYR A 326 15.49 0.02 -8.79
CA TYR A 326 14.77 -0.03 -7.52
C TYR A 326 13.34 -0.52 -7.70
N LEU A 327 12.82 -1.18 -6.66
CA LEU A 327 11.39 -1.51 -6.51
C LEU A 327 10.79 -0.58 -5.45
N VAL A 328 9.68 0.06 -5.78
CA VAL A 328 8.90 0.88 -4.83
C VAL A 328 8.13 -0.05 -3.91
N VAL A 329 8.36 0.07 -2.61
CA VAL A 329 7.73 -0.79 -1.58
C VAL A 329 6.62 -0.10 -0.81
N ASP A 330 6.68 1.21 -0.69
CA ASP A 330 5.62 2.05 -0.14
C ASP A 330 5.69 3.46 -0.75
N ALA A 331 4.57 4.16 -0.79
CA ALA A 331 4.50 5.54 -1.26
C ALA A 331 3.39 6.32 -0.57
N ILE A 332 3.63 7.63 -0.43
CA ILE A 332 2.62 8.60 -0.03
C ILE A 332 2.55 9.65 -1.14
N HIS A 333 1.37 9.79 -1.71
CA HIS A 333 1.08 10.78 -2.74
C HIS A 333 0.26 11.91 -2.12
N TYR A 334 0.68 13.13 -2.39
CA TYR A 334 0.02 14.34 -1.98
C TYR A 334 -0.52 15.04 -3.22
N LEU A 335 -1.84 15.21 -3.26
CA LEU A 335 -2.55 15.82 -4.38
C LEU A 335 -3.23 17.09 -3.91
N GLN A 336 -3.11 18.17 -4.65
CA GLN A 336 -3.74 19.44 -4.32
C GLN A 336 -4.14 20.17 -5.60
N VAL A 337 -5.35 20.69 -5.65
CA VAL A 337 -5.76 21.56 -6.75
C VAL A 337 -5.08 22.92 -6.58
N ALA A 338 -4.25 23.29 -7.57
CA ALA A 338 -3.60 24.59 -7.60
C ALA A 338 -4.59 25.66 -8.07
N GLY A 339 -4.70 26.79 -7.36
CA GLY A 339 -5.52 27.92 -7.80
C GLY A 339 -6.17 28.72 -6.67
N ASP A 340 -7.14 29.56 -7.01
CA ASP A 340 -7.79 30.63 -6.21
C ASP A 340 -8.22 30.26 -4.78
N TYR A 341 -8.37 29.00 -4.46
CA TYR A 341 -8.77 28.55 -3.12
C TYR A 341 -7.70 28.85 -2.06
N ASN A 342 -6.42 28.67 -2.40
CA ASN A 342 -5.32 28.98 -1.47
C ASN A 342 -5.02 30.48 -1.39
N GLU A 343 -5.23 31.22 -2.47
CA GLU A 343 -5.03 32.67 -2.45
C GLU A 343 -6.14 33.41 -1.68
N ARG A 344 -7.37 32.89 -1.70
CA ARG A 344 -8.45 33.44 -0.86
C ARG A 344 -8.23 33.13 0.62
N GLU A 345 -7.72 31.97 1.01
CA GLU A 345 -7.31 31.69 2.39
C GLU A 345 -6.23 32.66 2.87
N LYS A 346 -5.29 33.04 2.02
CA LYS A 346 -4.26 34.06 2.35
C LYS A 346 -4.81 35.49 2.43
N ARG A 347 -5.85 35.82 1.67
CA ARG A 347 -6.48 37.16 1.69
C ARG A 347 -7.43 37.35 2.84
N THR A 348 -8.03 36.30 3.39
CA THR A 348 -8.94 36.39 4.56
C THR A 348 -8.21 36.40 5.89
N THR A 349 -6.93 36.05 5.96
CA THR A 349 -6.06 36.29 7.11
C THR A 349 -5.54 37.73 7.11
N SER A 350 -6.44 38.70 7.19
CA SER A 350 -6.06 40.06 7.50
C SER A 350 -5.52 40.12 8.94
N ALA A 351 -4.54 41.01 9.19
CA ALA A 351 -3.84 41.16 10.48
C ALA A 351 -4.74 41.37 11.69
N ALA A 352 -6.03 41.59 11.53
CA ALA A 352 -7.01 41.77 12.59
C ALA A 352 -7.50 40.43 13.22
N GLU A 353 -7.26 39.29 12.57
CA GLU A 353 -7.75 37.94 13.01
C GLU A 353 -6.71 37.12 13.78
N GLN A 354 -5.50 37.65 14.02
CA GLN A 354 -4.43 36.96 14.72
C GLN A 354 -4.65 36.78 16.25
N GLY A 355 -5.77 37.25 16.79
CA GLY A 355 -6.08 37.20 18.21
C GLY A 355 -7.10 36.18 18.68
N GLU A 356 -7.85 35.55 17.79
CA GLU A 356 -8.87 34.57 18.18
C GLU A 356 -8.35 33.15 17.97
N MET A 357 -8.31 32.37 19.07
CA MET A 357 -8.09 30.93 18.98
C MET A 357 -9.26 30.29 18.20
N ARG A 358 -9.06 30.02 16.92
CA ARG A 358 -10.04 29.30 16.12
C ARG A 358 -10.03 27.82 16.51
N HIS A 359 -11.12 27.33 17.05
CA HIS A 359 -11.38 25.91 17.23
C HIS A 359 -11.83 25.29 15.92
N ASP A 360 -10.92 25.27 14.91
CA ASP A 360 -11.21 24.61 13.65
C ASP A 360 -11.14 23.08 13.86
N ILE A 361 -12.22 22.38 13.50
CA ILE A 361 -12.20 20.92 13.42
C ILE A 361 -11.23 20.56 12.29
N LYS A 362 -10.10 19.93 12.65
CA LYS A 362 -9.12 19.48 11.64
C LYS A 362 -9.54 18.12 11.07
N PRO A 363 -9.45 17.93 9.75
CA PRO A 363 -9.62 16.63 9.16
C PRO A 363 -8.64 15.60 9.75
N ARG A 364 -9.12 14.40 10.04
CA ARG A 364 -8.27 13.29 10.47
C ARG A 364 -7.37 12.85 9.31
N ASN A 365 -6.15 12.41 9.63
CA ASN A 365 -5.20 11.84 8.64
C ASN A 365 -4.85 12.74 7.45
N MET A 366 -4.93 14.07 7.62
CA MET A 366 -4.72 15.06 6.55
C MET A 366 -3.49 15.96 6.84
N ASP A 367 -2.36 15.32 7.15
CA ASP A 367 -1.09 16.03 7.41
C ASP A 367 -0.34 16.26 6.10
N PHE A 368 -0.49 17.45 5.52
CA PHE A 368 0.28 17.90 4.36
C PHE A 368 1.61 18.53 4.81
N PRO A 369 2.74 18.11 4.21
CA PRO A 369 4.02 18.79 4.42
C PRO A 369 3.95 20.26 3.98
N GLU A 370 4.69 21.12 4.67
CA GLU A 370 4.71 22.54 4.29
C GLU A 370 5.33 22.80 2.92
N GLU A 371 6.25 21.95 2.53
CA GLU A 371 7.02 22.05 1.29
C GLU A 371 6.22 21.90 0.01
N ILE A 372 5.05 21.21 0.06
CA ILE A 372 4.20 21.01 -1.14
C ILE A 372 3.08 22.04 -1.30
N LYS A 373 3.02 23.06 -0.44
CA LYS A 373 1.93 24.07 -0.48
C LYS A 373 1.78 24.81 -1.81
N GLY A 374 2.76 24.74 -2.71
CA GLY A 374 2.74 25.37 -4.03
C GLY A 374 2.57 24.43 -5.21
N ASP A 375 2.74 23.11 -5.02
CA ASP A 375 2.72 22.12 -6.08
C ASP A 375 1.39 21.36 -6.11
N ALA A 376 0.94 20.99 -7.31
CA ALA A 376 -0.29 20.21 -7.47
C ALA A 376 -0.11 18.74 -7.05
N TYR A 377 1.13 18.23 -7.14
CA TYR A 377 1.48 16.88 -6.81
C TYR A 377 2.90 16.76 -6.24
N ALA A 378 3.05 15.96 -5.21
CA ALA A 378 4.34 15.52 -4.69
C ALA A 378 4.21 14.09 -4.15
N SER A 379 5.32 13.38 -4.08
CA SER A 379 5.36 12.04 -3.47
C SER A 379 6.58 11.84 -2.59
N THR A 380 6.41 11.04 -1.54
CA THR A 380 7.51 10.45 -0.77
C THR A 380 7.35 8.93 -0.83
N PHE A 381 8.43 8.20 -0.93
CA PHE A 381 8.36 6.76 -1.12
C PHE A 381 9.55 6.02 -0.57
N GLY A 382 9.32 4.75 -0.21
CA GLY A 382 10.34 3.80 0.16
C GLY A 382 10.66 2.85 -0.99
N ALA A 383 11.91 2.47 -1.13
CA ALA A 383 12.36 1.56 -2.18
C ALA A 383 13.41 0.56 -1.66
N ILE A 384 13.53 -0.56 -2.37
CA ILE A 384 14.61 -1.54 -2.21
C ILE A 384 15.34 -1.70 -3.54
N GLU A 385 16.56 -2.17 -3.50
CA GLU A 385 17.28 -2.51 -4.73
C GLU A 385 16.57 -3.68 -5.44
N LYS A 386 16.40 -3.59 -6.75
CA LYS A 386 15.61 -4.55 -7.56
C LYS A 386 16.11 -6.01 -7.45
N HIS A 387 17.39 -6.22 -7.13
CA HIS A 387 17.94 -7.56 -6.97
C HIS A 387 17.60 -8.22 -5.62
N GLU A 388 17.11 -7.46 -4.65
CA GLU A 388 16.68 -7.98 -3.35
C GLU A 388 15.27 -8.56 -3.43
N GLN A 389 15.07 -9.77 -2.88
CA GLN A 389 13.75 -10.38 -2.82
C GLN A 389 12.92 -9.75 -1.73
N TYR A 390 11.79 -9.15 -2.10
CA TYR A 390 10.80 -8.69 -1.11
C TYR A 390 10.00 -9.87 -0.55
N ARG A 391 9.79 -9.86 0.77
CA ARG A 391 8.79 -10.68 1.47
C ARG A 391 8.06 -9.82 2.50
N ALA A 392 6.77 -10.06 2.66
CA ALA A 392 6.03 -9.44 3.74
C ALA A 392 6.49 -10.00 5.10
N PRO A 393 6.63 -9.14 6.14
CA PRO A 393 6.88 -9.64 7.49
C PRO A 393 5.66 -10.41 7.99
N LEU A 394 5.90 -11.44 8.80
CA LEU A 394 4.83 -12.21 9.46
C LEU A 394 4.27 -11.37 10.62
N THR A 395 3.21 -10.64 10.37
CA THR A 395 2.57 -9.74 11.34
C THR A 395 1.18 -10.18 11.74
N THR A 396 0.52 -10.98 10.90
CA THR A 396 -0.83 -11.47 11.17
C THR A 396 -0.80 -12.59 12.21
N LYS A 397 -1.57 -12.42 13.26
CA LYS A 397 -1.61 -13.38 14.38
C LYS A 397 -2.30 -14.67 13.96
N TRP A 398 -1.73 -15.79 14.41
CA TRP A 398 -2.40 -17.08 14.32
C TRP A 398 -3.63 -17.13 15.22
N PRO A 399 -4.74 -17.76 14.76
CA PRO A 399 -5.91 -17.94 15.60
C PRO A 399 -5.59 -18.88 16.76
N GLN A 400 -6.06 -18.52 17.95
CA GLN A 400 -5.95 -19.35 19.14
C GLN A 400 -7.28 -20.02 19.42
N VAL A 401 -7.29 -21.35 19.43
CA VAL A 401 -8.46 -22.14 19.79
C VAL A 401 -8.42 -22.42 21.30
N PRO A 402 -9.21 -21.74 22.13
CA PRO A 402 -9.20 -21.93 23.56
C PRO A 402 -9.94 -23.22 23.94
N GLY A 403 -9.22 -24.21 24.45
CA GLY A 403 -9.79 -25.43 24.98
C GLY A 403 -10.26 -26.46 23.94
N LEU A 404 -11.00 -27.45 24.42
CA LEU A 404 -11.58 -28.50 23.58
C LEU A 404 -12.77 -27.91 22.79
N GLN A 405 -12.82 -28.20 21.49
CA GLN A 405 -13.94 -27.87 20.60
C GLN A 405 -14.62 -29.17 20.18
N THR A 406 -15.95 -29.19 20.15
CA THR A 406 -16.70 -30.27 19.53
C THR A 406 -17.13 -29.79 18.12
N ALA A 407 -16.79 -30.58 17.11
CA ALA A 407 -17.30 -30.41 15.76
C ALA A 407 -18.53 -31.32 15.57
N THR A 408 -19.60 -30.79 15.04
CA THR A 408 -20.76 -31.54 14.59
C THR A 408 -20.74 -31.71 13.10
#